data_fdd91698917b9f95c69cb0ed6c803ab3
#
_entry.id   fdd91698917b9f95c69cb0ed6c803ab3
#
_cell.length_a   1.000
_cell.length_b   1.000
_cell.length_c   1.000
_cell.angle_alpha   90.00
_cell.angle_beta   90.00
_cell.angle_gamma   90.00
#
_symmetry.space_group_name_H-M   'P 1'
#
loop_
_entity.id
_entity.type
_entity.pdbx_description
1 polymer ?
#
loop_
_entity_poly.entity_id
_entity_poly.type
_entity_poly.pdbx_seq_one_letter_code
_entity_poly.pdbx_strand_id
1 'polypeptide(L)'
;MISLSTLRHTSWTTRTRTNQQPATKCLAGSPRQPSAMSTSHSLRVGRRALLSGAALLGTLLGQRNLAVAAAQPEIEKVLEDPKWPEKWPFRPENFLRYDESPDSFFYSQPRFVTHIDDNAINALTRFYGDVFPPSGSQSAAVLDICSSWVSHYPKGFTAGRVAGLGMNEQELARNTQLTEYAVKDLNVDPKLPYEDNTFDVITNCVSVDYLNKPLEVFQEMHRVLKPGGTAYMSFSNRCFPTKAIRLWTATGDADHVWIVGSYFHYSVPGGFTEPGCKDITPKVLFGRTDPMYVVYASKKAA
;
A
#
# COMPACT_ATOMS: atom_id res chain seq x y z
N MET A 1 9.82 33.13 -46.12
CA MET A 1 9.14 33.80 -44.96
C MET A 1 8.79 32.74 -43.98
N ILE A 2 9.48 32.76 -42.83
CA ILE A 2 9.49 31.74 -41.79
C ILE A 2 8.51 32.19 -40.72
N SER A 3 7.51 31.37 -40.37
CA SER A 3 6.66 31.61 -39.22
C SER A 3 7.06 30.64 -38.09
N LEU A 4 7.61 31.19 -37.02
CA LEU A 4 7.92 30.53 -35.77
C LEU A 4 6.64 30.45 -34.90
N SER A 5 6.14 29.26 -34.68
CA SER A 5 5.09 29.01 -33.68
C SER A 5 5.76 28.64 -32.34
N THR A 6 5.43 29.44 -31.35
CA THR A 6 5.89 29.45 -29.96
C THR A 6 5.47 28.19 -29.21
N LEU A 7 6.43 27.34 -28.87
CA LEU A 7 6.27 26.26 -27.89
C LEU A 7 6.21 26.88 -26.48
N ARG A 8 5.07 26.79 -25.82
CA ARG A 8 4.94 27.10 -24.38
C ARG A 8 5.50 25.92 -23.57
N HIS A 9 6.69 26.12 -23.01
CA HIS A 9 7.21 25.26 -21.95
C HIS A 9 6.39 25.47 -20.67
N THR A 10 5.63 24.48 -20.29
CA THR A 10 5.12 24.36 -18.92
C THR A 10 6.27 23.86 -18.06
N SER A 11 6.90 24.78 -17.31
CA SER A 11 7.93 24.45 -16.33
C SER A 11 7.31 23.70 -15.15
N TRP A 12 7.63 22.43 -15.03
CA TRP A 12 7.37 21.64 -13.83
C TRP A 12 8.45 22.02 -12.79
N THR A 13 8.04 22.59 -11.67
CA THR A 13 8.97 22.95 -10.59
C THR A 13 9.34 21.71 -9.80
N THR A 14 10.49 21.13 -10.14
CA THR A 14 11.19 20.17 -9.27
C THR A 14 11.86 20.97 -8.16
N ARG A 15 11.42 20.81 -6.91
CA ARG A 15 12.05 21.47 -5.76
C ARG A 15 13.15 20.60 -5.20
N THR A 16 14.38 21.00 -5.41
CA THR A 16 15.57 20.46 -4.70
C THR A 16 15.64 21.06 -3.30
N ARG A 17 15.91 20.22 -2.32
CA ARG A 17 16.00 20.57 -0.90
C ARG A 17 17.34 21.27 -0.61
N THR A 18 17.34 22.56 -0.32
CA THR A 18 18.46 23.25 0.32
C THR A 18 18.40 23.07 1.83
N ASN A 19 19.51 22.61 2.42
CA ASN A 19 19.69 22.43 3.85
C ASN A 19 19.63 23.79 4.59
N GLN A 20 18.55 24.07 5.32
CA GLN A 20 18.53 25.16 6.31
C GLN A 20 18.27 24.59 7.70
N GLN A 21 19.13 24.95 8.64
CA GLN A 21 19.12 24.59 10.05
C GLN A 21 17.97 25.25 10.85
N PRO A 22 17.65 24.73 12.05
CA PRO A 22 16.35 24.92 12.69
C PRO A 22 16.24 26.23 13.49
N ALA A 23 15.08 26.84 13.42
CA ALA A 23 14.68 27.94 14.31
C ALA A 23 13.84 27.41 15.51
N THR A 24 14.09 28.00 16.58
CA THR A 24 13.79 27.91 18.00
C THR A 24 12.32 27.67 18.39
N LYS A 25 12.17 26.94 19.53
CA LYS A 25 10.97 26.63 20.29
C LYS A 25 10.08 27.84 20.62
N CYS A 26 8.76 27.65 20.53
CA CYS A 26 7.79 28.30 21.41
C CYS A 26 6.82 27.27 21.99
N LEU A 27 6.72 27.27 23.34
CA LEU A 27 5.80 26.52 24.16
C LEU A 27 4.42 27.20 24.16
N ALA A 28 3.34 26.44 23.96
CA ALA A 28 2.01 26.83 24.44
C ALA A 28 1.07 25.62 24.51
N GLY A 29 0.62 25.27 25.69
CA GLY A 29 -0.74 25.14 26.16
C GLY A 29 -1.60 23.99 25.60
N SER A 30 -1.73 22.94 26.40
CA SER A 30 -2.70 21.85 26.24
C SER A 30 -4.11 22.30 26.67
N PRO A 31 -5.19 22.02 25.95
CA PRO A 31 -6.54 22.09 26.50
C PRO A 31 -7.03 20.69 26.96
N ARG A 32 -7.60 20.69 28.17
CA ARG A 32 -8.22 19.55 28.85
C ARG A 32 -9.48 19.06 28.13
N GLN A 33 -9.65 17.76 28.06
CA GLN A 33 -10.92 17.10 27.67
C GLN A 33 -11.89 17.07 28.88
N PRO A 34 -13.21 17.16 28.66
CA PRO A 34 -14.22 16.94 29.69
C PRO A 34 -14.57 15.45 29.82
N SER A 35 -14.62 15.00 31.07
CA SER A 35 -15.05 13.67 31.51
C SER A 35 -16.54 13.45 31.28
N ALA A 36 -16.90 12.30 30.69
CA ALA A 36 -18.28 11.83 30.61
C ALA A 36 -18.62 10.96 31.81
N MET A 37 -19.70 11.31 32.49
CA MET A 37 -20.31 10.59 33.62
C MET A 37 -20.95 9.27 33.17
N SER A 38 -20.59 8.20 33.87
CA SER A 38 -21.21 6.88 33.81
C SER A 38 -22.38 6.84 34.80
N THR A 39 -23.60 6.59 34.32
CA THR A 39 -24.73 6.21 35.19
C THR A 39 -25.05 4.72 34.96
N SER A 40 -24.70 3.93 35.94
CA SER A 40 -25.10 2.52 36.06
C SER A 40 -26.52 2.40 36.63
N HIS A 41 -27.41 1.72 35.91
CA HIS A 41 -28.67 1.22 36.50
C HIS A 41 -28.62 -0.32 36.54
N SER A 42 -28.53 -0.82 37.79
CA SER A 42 -28.69 -2.25 38.07
C SER A 42 -30.17 -2.57 38.25
N LEU A 43 -30.65 -3.56 37.50
CA LEU A 43 -31.92 -4.24 37.79
C LEU A 43 -31.65 -5.67 38.29
N ARG A 44 -31.88 -5.86 39.59
CA ARG A 44 -32.00 -7.20 40.21
C ARG A 44 -33.37 -7.77 39.89
N VAL A 45 -33.44 -9.00 39.42
CA VAL A 45 -34.66 -9.84 39.50
C VAL A 45 -34.27 -11.19 40.08
N GLY A 46 -35.08 -11.58 41.02
CA GLY A 46 -34.85 -12.63 42.01
C GLY A 46 -35.02 -14.07 41.51
N ARG A 47 -34.39 -14.94 42.29
CA ARG A 47 -34.50 -16.39 42.24
C ARG A 47 -35.90 -16.86 42.68
N ARG A 48 -36.49 -17.85 41.98
CA ARG A 48 -37.28 -18.90 42.60
C ARG A 48 -37.09 -20.21 41.84
N ALA A 49 -36.70 -21.19 42.62
CA ALA A 49 -36.57 -22.59 42.22
C ALA A 49 -37.92 -23.29 42.14
N LEU A 50 -38.04 -24.29 41.32
CA LEU A 50 -38.83 -25.51 41.62
C LEU A 50 -38.33 -26.70 40.76
N LEU A 51 -38.17 -27.80 41.48
CA LEU A 51 -37.68 -29.11 41.09
C LEU A 51 -38.77 -29.88 40.28
N SER A 52 -38.39 -30.77 39.44
CA SER A 52 -38.73 -32.21 39.35
C SER A 52 -38.88 -32.70 37.92
N GLY A 53 -38.27 -33.83 37.62
CA GLY A 53 -38.81 -34.76 36.60
C GLY A 53 -37.81 -35.43 35.69
N ALA A 54 -37.25 -36.54 36.14
CA ALA A 54 -36.98 -37.82 35.44
C ALA A 54 -36.37 -37.84 34.02
N ALA A 55 -35.32 -38.60 33.99
CA ALA A 55 -34.53 -39.22 32.94
C ALA A 55 -35.27 -39.69 31.68
N LEU A 56 -34.66 -39.46 30.52
CA LEU A 56 -34.66 -40.37 29.37
C LEU A 56 -33.32 -40.22 28.62
N LEU A 57 -32.58 -41.32 28.61
CA LEU A 57 -31.39 -41.50 27.77
C LEU A 57 -31.79 -41.33 26.30
N GLY A 58 -31.18 -40.41 25.63
CA GLY A 58 -31.20 -40.25 24.20
C GLY A 58 -29.81 -39.86 23.72
N THR A 59 -29.03 -40.85 23.34
CA THR A 59 -27.73 -40.67 22.65
C THR A 59 -28.00 -40.00 21.32
N LEU A 60 -27.94 -38.68 21.27
CA LEU A 60 -27.79 -37.90 20.05
C LEU A 60 -26.31 -37.59 19.91
N LEU A 61 -25.66 -38.43 19.10
CA LEU A 61 -24.37 -38.11 18.46
C LEU A 61 -24.54 -36.79 17.73
N GLY A 62 -24.18 -35.72 18.40
CA GLY A 62 -24.01 -34.43 17.77
C GLY A 62 -22.92 -34.54 16.70
N GLN A 63 -23.33 -34.62 15.44
CA GLN A 63 -22.42 -34.34 14.33
C GLN A 63 -21.94 -32.89 14.52
N ARG A 64 -20.80 -32.75 15.16
CA ARG A 64 -19.99 -31.54 15.00
C ARG A 64 -19.61 -31.49 13.53
N ASN A 65 -20.29 -30.69 12.76
CA ASN A 65 -19.79 -30.16 11.51
C ASN A 65 -18.52 -29.40 11.85
N LEU A 66 -17.40 -30.11 11.89
CA LEU A 66 -16.08 -29.53 11.69
C LEU A 66 -16.13 -29.01 10.25
N ALA A 67 -16.53 -27.74 10.08
CA ALA A 67 -16.17 -27.02 8.90
C ALA A 67 -14.62 -27.11 8.88
N VAL A 68 -14.10 -27.98 8.05
CA VAL A 68 -12.69 -27.99 7.68
C VAL A 68 -12.50 -26.61 7.10
N ALA A 69 -11.92 -25.70 7.88
CA ALA A 69 -11.39 -24.46 7.34
C ALA A 69 -10.44 -24.91 6.24
N ALA A 70 -10.82 -24.68 4.98
CA ALA A 70 -9.96 -24.92 3.86
C ALA A 70 -8.67 -24.17 4.19
N ALA A 71 -7.54 -24.89 4.26
CA ALA A 71 -6.25 -24.27 4.49
C ALA A 71 -6.12 -23.19 3.42
N GLN A 72 -5.95 -21.93 3.84
CA GLN A 72 -5.71 -20.85 2.89
C GLN A 72 -4.44 -21.23 2.11
N PRO A 73 -4.44 -21.09 0.79
CA PRO A 73 -3.26 -21.37 0.01
C PRO A 73 -2.11 -20.55 0.60
N GLU A 74 -0.91 -21.17 0.68
CA GLU A 74 0.28 -20.42 1.06
C GLU A 74 0.38 -19.21 0.12
N ILE A 75 0.34 -18.02 0.68
CA ILE A 75 0.23 -16.75 -0.07
C ILE A 75 1.29 -16.66 -1.18
N GLU A 76 2.51 -17.11 -0.90
CA GLU A 76 3.60 -17.07 -1.89
C GLU A 76 3.33 -17.97 -3.12
N LYS A 77 2.53 -19.02 -2.98
CA LYS A 77 2.20 -19.94 -4.08
C LYS A 77 1.12 -19.42 -5.04
N VAL A 78 0.41 -18.35 -4.67
CA VAL A 78 -0.66 -17.78 -5.50
C VAL A 78 -0.15 -17.40 -6.91
N LEU A 79 1.10 -16.93 -7.00
CA LEU A 79 1.72 -16.51 -8.26
C LEU A 79 2.71 -17.53 -8.86
N GLU A 80 2.85 -18.75 -8.30
CA GLU A 80 3.68 -19.79 -8.93
C GLU A 80 3.03 -20.35 -10.21
N ASP A 81 1.71 -20.48 -10.24
CA ASP A 81 0.93 -20.92 -11.40
C ASP A 81 -0.43 -20.19 -11.44
N PRO A 82 -0.44 -18.89 -11.74
CA PRO A 82 -1.60 -18.01 -11.52
C PRO A 82 -2.76 -18.23 -12.48
N LYS A 83 -2.60 -19.07 -13.53
CA LYS A 83 -3.63 -19.37 -14.54
C LYS A 83 -4.30 -18.10 -15.10
N TRP A 84 -3.47 -17.21 -15.63
CA TRP A 84 -3.95 -15.95 -16.20
C TRP A 84 -5.01 -16.20 -17.27
N PRO A 85 -6.21 -15.58 -17.20
CA PRO A 85 -7.14 -15.52 -18.32
C PRO A 85 -6.49 -14.92 -19.57
N GLU A 86 -6.95 -15.33 -20.75
CA GLU A 86 -6.43 -14.77 -22.01
C GLU A 86 -6.60 -13.24 -22.10
N LYS A 87 -7.65 -12.71 -21.50
CA LYS A 87 -7.98 -11.28 -21.51
C LYS A 87 -8.08 -10.74 -20.10
N TRP A 88 -7.83 -9.44 -19.95
CA TRP A 88 -8.06 -8.70 -18.74
C TRP A 88 -9.42 -9.06 -18.10
N PRO A 89 -9.44 -9.63 -16.89
CA PRO A 89 -10.65 -10.22 -16.32
C PRO A 89 -11.57 -9.21 -15.61
N PHE A 90 -11.10 -8.01 -15.34
CA PHE A 90 -11.86 -7.06 -14.53
C PHE A 90 -12.61 -6.04 -15.39
N ARG A 91 -13.74 -5.59 -14.86
CA ARG A 91 -14.60 -4.57 -15.46
C ARG A 91 -14.37 -3.21 -14.80
N PRO A 92 -14.73 -2.09 -15.44
CA PRO A 92 -14.62 -0.76 -14.83
C PRO A 92 -15.27 -0.65 -13.44
N GLU A 93 -16.39 -1.34 -13.21
CA GLU A 93 -17.13 -1.33 -11.95
C GLU A 93 -16.34 -1.92 -10.78
N ASN A 94 -15.36 -2.78 -11.05
CA ASN A 94 -14.45 -3.35 -10.05
C ASN A 94 -13.54 -2.29 -9.41
N PHE A 95 -13.25 -1.23 -10.15
CA PHE A 95 -12.37 -0.13 -9.74
C PHE A 95 -13.10 1.08 -9.17
N LEU A 96 -14.44 1.03 -9.13
CA LEU A 96 -15.24 2.03 -8.40
C LEU A 96 -14.97 1.93 -6.90
N ARG A 97 -15.12 3.04 -6.20
CA ARG A 97 -14.93 3.15 -4.75
C ARG A 97 -16.25 3.48 -4.08
N TYR A 98 -16.35 3.33 -2.78
CA TYR A 98 -17.54 3.78 -2.04
C TYR A 98 -17.64 5.31 -2.05
N ASP A 99 -16.50 5.99 -1.89
CA ASP A 99 -16.38 7.45 -1.96
C ASP A 99 -15.62 7.86 -3.24
N GLU A 100 -16.37 8.31 -4.25
CA GLU A 100 -15.85 8.81 -5.53
C GLU A 100 -15.56 10.33 -5.50
N SER A 101 -15.63 10.98 -4.33
CA SER A 101 -15.19 12.37 -4.22
C SER A 101 -13.71 12.51 -4.60
N PRO A 102 -13.28 13.66 -5.15
CA PRO A 102 -11.88 13.86 -5.51
C PRO A 102 -10.92 13.53 -4.38
N ASP A 103 -9.86 12.77 -4.69
CA ASP A 103 -8.87 12.36 -3.70
C ASP A 103 -8.13 13.54 -3.08
N SER A 104 -8.07 14.67 -3.79
CA SER A 104 -7.56 15.95 -3.27
C SER A 104 -8.29 16.43 -2.01
N PHE A 105 -9.57 16.10 -1.83
CA PHE A 105 -10.30 16.42 -0.59
C PHE A 105 -9.91 15.47 0.53
N PHE A 106 -9.81 14.16 0.25
CA PHE A 106 -9.45 13.16 1.23
C PHE A 106 -8.02 13.36 1.76
N TYR A 107 -7.07 13.72 0.88
CA TYR A 107 -5.66 13.96 1.21
C TYR A 107 -5.33 15.44 1.48
N SER A 108 -6.33 16.33 1.61
CA SER A 108 -6.11 17.76 1.87
C SER A 108 -5.41 18.03 3.21
N GLN A 109 -5.69 17.22 4.23
CA GLN A 109 -5.06 17.34 5.55
C GLN A 109 -3.96 16.29 5.70
N PRO A 110 -2.74 16.68 6.10
CA PRO A 110 -1.64 15.76 6.28
C PRO A 110 -1.92 14.79 7.44
N ARG A 111 -1.54 13.52 7.26
CA ARG A 111 -1.67 12.46 8.26
C ARG A 111 -0.29 11.91 8.60
N PHE A 112 0.28 12.37 9.71
CA PHE A 112 1.58 11.92 10.21
C PHE A 112 1.43 10.71 11.12
N VAL A 113 0.77 9.67 10.62
CA VAL A 113 0.56 8.39 11.30
C VAL A 113 1.10 7.26 10.45
N THR A 114 1.42 6.13 11.08
CA THR A 114 1.68 4.88 10.37
C THR A 114 0.38 4.12 10.19
N HIS A 115 0.20 3.48 9.04
CA HIS A 115 -1.05 2.79 8.69
C HIS A 115 -1.00 1.29 9.00
N ILE A 116 0.18 0.79 9.35
CA ILE A 116 0.49 -0.58 9.76
C ILE A 116 1.25 -0.55 11.08
N ASP A 117 1.24 -1.67 11.81
CA ASP A 117 1.91 -1.76 13.11
C ASP A 117 3.45 -1.81 12.99
N ASP A 118 4.14 -1.60 14.12
CA ASP A 118 5.60 -1.55 14.17
C ASP A 118 6.26 -2.86 13.73
N ASN A 119 5.62 -4.02 13.95
CA ASN A 119 6.16 -5.30 13.51
C ASN A 119 6.15 -5.41 11.99
N ALA A 120 5.03 -5.02 11.36
CA ALA A 120 4.88 -4.98 9.91
C ALA A 120 5.85 -3.97 9.27
N ILE A 121 6.01 -2.77 9.88
CA ILE A 121 7.01 -1.77 9.46
C ILE A 121 8.42 -2.36 9.51
N ASN A 122 8.79 -3.01 10.62
CA ASN A 122 10.11 -3.62 10.78
C ASN A 122 10.36 -4.76 9.76
N ALA A 123 9.33 -5.54 9.43
CA ALA A 123 9.43 -6.58 8.42
C ALA A 123 9.65 -5.98 7.03
N LEU A 124 8.88 -4.95 6.67
CA LEU A 124 9.03 -4.24 5.39
C LEU A 124 10.39 -3.56 5.26
N THR A 125 10.85 -2.89 6.33
CA THR A 125 12.17 -2.24 6.37
C THR A 125 13.30 -3.25 6.15
N ARG A 126 13.23 -4.44 6.77
CA ARG A 126 14.20 -5.53 6.52
C ARG A 126 14.15 -6.00 5.08
N PHE A 127 12.95 -6.27 4.57
CA PHE A 127 12.77 -6.69 3.19
C PHE A 127 13.39 -5.69 2.20
N TYR A 128 13.16 -4.40 2.37
CA TYR A 128 13.80 -3.38 1.54
C TYR A 128 15.34 -3.40 1.68
N GLY A 129 15.86 -3.67 2.88
CA GLY A 129 17.29 -3.82 3.11
C GLY A 129 17.92 -4.97 2.31
N ASP A 130 17.16 -6.03 2.09
CA ASP A 130 17.62 -7.23 1.36
C ASP A 130 17.56 -7.07 -0.17
N VAL A 131 16.63 -6.22 -0.68
CA VAL A 131 16.35 -6.15 -2.12
C VAL A 131 16.79 -4.84 -2.79
N PHE A 132 17.12 -3.82 -2.02
CA PHE A 132 17.56 -2.54 -2.56
C PHE A 132 19.01 -2.57 -3.04
N PRO A 133 19.38 -1.66 -3.96
CA PRO A 133 20.78 -1.41 -4.26
C PRO A 133 21.58 -1.09 -2.99
N PRO A 134 22.90 -1.35 -2.98
CA PRO A 134 23.73 -1.01 -1.83
C PRO A 134 23.57 0.46 -1.43
N SER A 135 23.41 0.72 -0.12
CA SER A 135 23.31 2.08 0.40
C SER A 135 24.56 2.89 0.07
N GLY A 136 24.38 4.15 -0.30
CA GLY A 136 25.46 5.04 -0.75
C GLY A 136 25.76 4.96 -2.25
N SER A 137 25.10 4.08 -3.00
CA SER A 137 25.27 4.00 -4.46
C SER A 137 24.78 5.28 -5.14
N GLN A 138 25.73 6.05 -5.70
CA GLN A 138 25.43 7.31 -6.39
C GLN A 138 24.75 7.13 -7.75
N SER A 139 24.83 5.94 -8.35
CA SER A 139 24.17 5.60 -9.61
C SER A 139 22.76 5.02 -9.42
N ALA A 140 22.41 4.63 -8.19
CA ALA A 140 21.10 4.07 -7.90
C ALA A 140 20.01 5.14 -7.81
N ALA A 141 18.84 4.83 -8.37
CA ALA A 141 17.65 5.67 -8.34
C ALA A 141 16.44 4.85 -7.86
N VAL A 142 15.76 5.37 -6.85
CA VAL A 142 14.57 4.74 -6.24
C VAL A 142 13.39 5.71 -6.34
N LEU A 143 12.21 5.19 -6.69
CA LEU A 143 10.97 5.95 -6.73
C LEU A 143 9.95 5.33 -5.77
N ASP A 144 9.41 6.14 -4.87
CA ASP A 144 8.30 5.79 -3.99
C ASP A 144 7.00 6.41 -4.53
N ILE A 145 6.11 5.60 -5.10
CA ILE A 145 4.82 6.07 -5.62
C ILE A 145 3.73 5.95 -4.54
N CYS A 146 2.76 6.86 -4.57
CA CYS A 146 1.78 7.06 -3.50
C CYS A 146 2.47 7.31 -2.14
N SER A 147 3.62 7.97 -2.18
CA SER A 147 4.47 8.27 -1.03
C SER A 147 3.81 9.25 -0.07
N SER A 148 4.26 9.20 1.18
CA SER A 148 3.81 10.06 2.27
C SER A 148 5.02 10.57 3.08
N TRP A 149 4.83 10.86 4.37
CA TRP A 149 5.85 11.37 5.27
C TRP A 149 6.93 10.35 5.66
N VAL A 150 6.76 9.08 5.29
CA VAL A 150 7.68 7.97 5.57
C VAL A 150 7.61 6.93 4.45
N SER A 151 8.77 6.41 4.02
CA SER A 151 8.88 5.35 2.99
C SER A 151 9.24 3.98 3.56
N HIS A 152 9.45 3.87 4.87
CA HIS A 152 9.86 2.65 5.58
C HIS A 152 11.17 2.01 5.08
N TYR A 153 12.01 2.77 4.40
CA TYR A 153 13.34 2.30 3.95
C TYR A 153 14.28 2.09 5.14
N PRO A 154 15.33 1.26 4.99
CA PRO A 154 16.33 1.06 6.03
C PRO A 154 16.87 2.39 6.57
N LYS A 155 17.07 2.46 7.88
CA LYS A 155 17.61 3.66 8.51
C LYS A 155 18.99 4.00 7.94
N GLY A 156 19.12 5.23 7.47
CA GLY A 156 20.38 5.69 6.86
C GLY A 156 20.61 5.22 5.42
N PHE A 157 19.62 4.58 4.80
CA PHE A 157 19.68 4.29 3.36
C PHE A 157 19.82 5.58 2.56
N THR A 158 20.77 5.58 1.64
CA THR A 158 21.01 6.66 0.69
C THR A 158 21.26 6.10 -0.71
N ALA A 159 20.86 6.87 -1.72
CA ALA A 159 21.11 6.58 -3.13
C ALA A 159 21.34 7.91 -3.85
N GLY A 160 21.83 7.86 -5.08
CA GLY A 160 22.02 9.06 -5.88
C GLY A 160 20.71 9.83 -6.11
N ARG A 161 19.59 9.11 -6.17
CA ARG A 161 18.25 9.66 -6.30
C ARG A 161 17.25 8.85 -5.50
N VAL A 162 16.46 9.49 -4.64
CA VAL A 162 15.31 8.90 -3.95
C VAL A 162 14.13 9.86 -4.17
N ALA A 163 13.31 9.55 -5.17
CA ALA A 163 12.16 10.37 -5.55
C ALA A 163 10.90 9.87 -4.85
N GLY A 164 10.05 10.78 -4.38
CA GLY A 164 8.72 10.51 -3.87
C GLY A 164 7.64 11.10 -4.77
N LEU A 165 6.54 10.38 -4.98
CA LEU A 165 5.35 10.92 -5.64
C LEU A 165 4.14 10.60 -4.78
N GLY A 166 3.40 11.62 -4.35
CA GLY A 166 2.25 11.47 -3.47
C GLY A 166 1.30 12.65 -3.61
N MET A 167 0.26 12.68 -2.79
CA MET A 167 -0.80 13.68 -2.92
C MET A 167 -0.71 14.85 -1.95
N ASN A 168 0.00 14.72 -0.83
CA ASN A 168 0.11 15.77 0.16
C ASN A 168 1.54 16.31 0.26
N GLU A 169 1.73 17.58 -0.12
CA GLU A 169 3.04 18.23 -0.13
C GLU A 169 3.68 18.28 1.27
N GLN A 170 2.87 18.51 2.32
CA GLN A 170 3.39 18.62 3.69
C GLN A 170 3.91 17.27 4.21
N GLU A 171 3.26 16.17 3.82
CA GLU A 171 3.72 14.82 4.13
C GLU A 171 5.04 14.53 3.40
N LEU A 172 5.09 14.74 2.08
CA LEU A 172 6.28 14.53 1.27
C LEU A 172 7.47 15.37 1.74
N ALA A 173 7.24 16.64 2.04
CA ALA A 173 8.27 17.55 2.56
C ALA A 173 8.86 17.09 3.91
N ARG A 174 8.09 16.32 4.70
CA ARG A 174 8.55 15.76 5.99
C ARG A 174 9.30 14.45 5.84
N ASN A 175 9.19 13.77 4.71
CA ASN A 175 9.89 12.51 4.46
C ASN A 175 11.39 12.75 4.26
N THR A 176 12.17 12.46 5.30
CA THR A 176 13.64 12.72 5.30
C THR A 176 14.42 11.75 4.43
N GLN A 177 13.79 10.67 3.94
CA GLN A 177 14.45 9.70 3.07
C GLN A 177 14.44 10.13 1.59
N LEU A 178 13.56 11.09 1.22
CA LEU A 178 13.46 11.59 -0.14
C LEU A 178 14.53 12.67 -0.42
N THR A 179 15.14 12.62 -1.61
CA THR A 179 15.99 13.69 -2.15
C THR A 179 15.18 14.71 -2.96
N GLU A 180 14.04 14.27 -3.51
CA GLU A 180 13.08 15.08 -4.26
C GLU A 180 11.68 14.50 -4.16
N TYR A 181 10.66 15.30 -4.51
CA TYR A 181 9.30 14.81 -4.60
C TYR A 181 8.46 15.56 -5.64
N ALA A 182 7.39 14.90 -6.09
CA ALA A 182 6.34 15.48 -6.91
C ALA A 182 4.96 15.27 -6.26
N VAL A 183 4.11 16.30 -6.32
CA VAL A 183 2.71 16.20 -5.85
C VAL A 183 1.84 15.87 -7.05
N LYS A 184 1.18 14.70 -7.02
CA LYS A 184 0.36 14.24 -8.14
C LYS A 184 -0.67 13.21 -7.71
N ASP A 185 -1.86 13.30 -8.32
CA ASP A 185 -2.94 12.31 -8.22
C ASP A 185 -2.87 11.36 -9.43
N LEU A 186 -2.45 10.12 -9.18
CA LEU A 186 -2.34 9.08 -10.22
C LEU A 186 -3.71 8.57 -10.70
N ASN A 187 -4.78 8.78 -9.95
CA ASN A 187 -6.13 8.45 -10.36
C ASN A 187 -6.71 9.47 -11.36
N VAL A 188 -6.21 10.69 -11.32
CA VAL A 188 -6.55 11.74 -12.31
C VAL A 188 -5.66 11.61 -13.55
N ASP A 189 -4.35 11.63 -13.34
CA ASP A 189 -3.35 11.51 -14.41
C ASP A 189 -2.29 10.47 -14.02
N PRO A 190 -2.35 9.26 -14.58
CA PRO A 190 -1.42 8.16 -14.25
C PRO A 190 0.01 8.37 -14.76
N LYS A 191 0.26 9.36 -15.64
CA LYS A 191 1.58 9.61 -16.23
C LYS A 191 2.58 10.04 -15.16
N LEU A 192 3.69 9.31 -15.02
CA LEU A 192 4.77 9.66 -14.10
C LEU A 192 5.64 10.79 -14.66
N PRO A 193 5.99 11.84 -13.88
CA PRO A 193 6.75 13.00 -14.35
C PRO A 193 8.26 12.73 -14.40
N TYR A 194 8.64 11.57 -14.90
CA TYR A 194 10.04 11.12 -14.97
C TYR A 194 10.35 10.58 -16.37
N GLU A 195 11.61 10.62 -16.74
CA GLU A 195 12.12 10.09 -18.00
C GLU A 195 12.05 8.56 -18.04
N ASP A 196 12.10 7.99 -19.25
CA ASP A 196 12.20 6.55 -19.46
C ASP A 196 13.46 5.98 -18.83
N ASN A 197 13.41 4.74 -18.36
CA ASN A 197 14.60 4.00 -17.87
C ASN A 197 15.41 4.76 -16.80
N THR A 198 14.73 5.37 -15.86
CA THR A 198 15.32 6.22 -14.83
C THR A 198 15.62 5.47 -13.53
N PHE A 199 14.68 4.61 -13.08
CA PHE A 199 14.74 4.03 -11.74
C PHE A 199 15.17 2.57 -11.74
N ASP A 200 16.01 2.21 -10.77
CA ASP A 200 16.39 0.83 -10.49
C ASP A 200 15.31 0.11 -9.68
N VAL A 201 14.64 0.86 -8.81
CA VAL A 201 13.59 0.34 -7.91
C VAL A 201 12.41 1.30 -7.89
N ILE A 202 11.20 0.73 -7.92
CA ILE A 202 9.96 1.43 -7.58
C ILE A 202 9.32 0.74 -6.38
N THR A 203 8.85 1.51 -5.41
CA THR A 203 8.07 1.02 -4.26
C THR A 203 6.67 1.63 -4.24
N ASN A 204 5.73 0.88 -3.71
CA ASN A 204 4.43 1.35 -3.27
C ASN A 204 4.12 0.65 -1.93
N CYS A 205 3.84 1.42 -0.90
CA CYS A 205 3.54 0.89 0.42
C CYS A 205 2.08 1.15 0.78
N VAL A 206 1.32 0.07 1.04
CA VAL A 206 -0.10 0.06 1.47
C VAL A 206 -1.00 1.06 0.75
N SER A 207 -0.84 1.13 -0.58
CA SER A 207 -1.56 2.13 -1.39
C SER A 207 -1.99 1.63 -2.78
N VAL A 208 -1.64 0.41 -3.17
CA VAL A 208 -2.00 -0.17 -4.48
C VAL A 208 -3.51 -0.36 -4.62
N ASP A 209 -4.20 -0.56 -3.51
CA ASP A 209 -5.63 -0.75 -3.37
C ASP A 209 -6.48 0.51 -3.64
N TYR A 210 -5.83 1.68 -3.76
CA TYR A 210 -6.51 2.95 -4.09
C TYR A 210 -6.40 3.33 -5.56
N LEU A 211 -5.63 2.60 -6.37
CA LEU A 211 -5.45 2.87 -7.80
C LEU A 211 -6.68 2.43 -8.59
N ASN A 212 -7.41 3.39 -9.17
CA ASN A 212 -8.56 3.11 -10.04
C ASN A 212 -8.18 2.98 -11.53
N LYS A 213 -6.92 3.30 -11.88
CA LYS A 213 -6.31 3.12 -13.22
C LYS A 213 -5.02 2.30 -13.11
N PRO A 214 -5.08 1.07 -12.54
CA PRO A 214 -3.85 0.33 -12.23
C PRO A 214 -3.04 -0.02 -13.47
N LEU A 215 -3.67 -0.38 -14.60
CA LEU A 215 -2.94 -0.75 -15.80
C LEU A 215 -2.10 0.42 -16.33
N GLU A 216 -2.68 1.62 -16.38
CA GLU A 216 -1.98 2.82 -16.84
C GLU A 216 -0.83 3.20 -15.91
N VAL A 217 -1.02 3.08 -14.58
CA VAL A 217 0.05 3.34 -13.62
C VAL A 217 1.18 2.33 -13.77
N PHE A 218 0.87 1.04 -13.95
CA PHE A 218 1.88 0.00 -14.13
C PHE A 218 2.59 0.09 -15.49
N GLN A 219 1.91 0.57 -16.55
CA GLN A 219 2.55 0.93 -17.83
C GLN A 219 3.60 2.04 -17.63
N GLU A 220 3.25 3.07 -16.87
CA GLU A 220 4.18 4.16 -16.55
C GLU A 220 5.33 3.71 -15.65
N MET A 221 5.07 2.83 -14.67
CA MET A 221 6.12 2.19 -13.88
C MET A 221 7.09 1.41 -14.78
N HIS A 222 6.56 0.62 -15.72
CA HIS A 222 7.41 -0.07 -16.70
C HIS A 222 8.24 0.91 -17.54
N ARG A 223 7.64 2.01 -18.00
CA ARG A 223 8.34 3.02 -18.79
C ARG A 223 9.53 3.62 -18.04
N VAL A 224 9.32 4.03 -16.79
CA VAL A 224 10.36 4.73 -16.01
C VAL A 224 11.35 3.78 -15.34
N LEU A 225 11.06 2.47 -15.20
CA LEU A 225 12.03 1.47 -14.75
C LEU A 225 13.13 1.29 -15.79
N LYS A 226 14.37 1.17 -15.32
CA LYS A 226 15.51 0.67 -16.13
C LYS A 226 15.27 -0.79 -16.52
N PRO A 227 15.81 -1.27 -17.64
CA PRO A 227 15.90 -2.70 -17.90
C PRO A 227 16.55 -3.44 -16.71
N GLY A 228 15.91 -4.48 -16.20
CA GLY A 228 16.31 -5.19 -14.98
C GLY A 228 15.87 -4.52 -13.67
N GLY A 229 15.37 -3.30 -13.70
CA GLY A 229 14.81 -2.62 -12.52
C GLY A 229 13.52 -3.29 -12.05
N THR A 230 13.24 -3.23 -10.74
CA THR A 230 12.15 -3.97 -10.09
C THR A 230 11.16 -3.04 -9.40
N ALA A 231 9.87 -3.34 -9.53
CA ALA A 231 8.81 -2.70 -8.75
C ALA A 231 8.31 -3.63 -7.64
N TYR A 232 8.18 -3.10 -6.44
CA TYR A 232 7.70 -3.78 -5.23
C TYR A 232 6.42 -3.12 -4.73
N MET A 233 5.31 -3.83 -4.81
CA MET A 233 4.00 -3.41 -4.33
C MET A 233 3.74 -4.11 -2.99
N SER A 234 3.95 -3.41 -1.87
CA SER A 234 3.70 -3.95 -0.54
C SER A 234 2.34 -3.53 -0.03
N PHE A 235 1.59 -4.46 0.56
CA PHE A 235 0.25 -4.21 1.08
C PHE A 235 -0.07 -5.11 2.27
N SER A 236 -1.13 -4.73 2.96
CA SER A 236 -1.67 -5.37 4.16
C SER A 236 -3.18 -5.52 4.01
N ASN A 237 -3.84 -6.10 5.00
CA ASN A 237 -5.29 -6.06 5.14
C ASN A 237 -5.81 -4.72 5.72
N ARG A 238 -4.92 -3.73 5.88
CA ARG A 238 -5.25 -2.38 6.37
C ARG A 238 -5.51 -1.46 5.18
N CYS A 239 -6.69 -0.86 5.14
CA CYS A 239 -7.04 0.13 4.12
C CYS A 239 -8.03 1.17 4.65
N PHE A 240 -8.24 2.23 3.91
CA PHE A 240 -9.38 3.14 4.06
C PHE A 240 -10.54 2.59 3.21
N PRO A 241 -11.52 1.87 3.79
CA PRO A 241 -12.49 1.09 3.00
C PRO A 241 -13.38 1.94 2.11
N THR A 242 -13.50 3.24 2.38
CA THR A 242 -14.27 4.16 1.53
C THR A 242 -13.52 4.57 0.26
N LYS A 243 -12.17 4.53 0.28
CA LYS A 243 -11.31 4.92 -0.84
C LYS A 243 -10.67 3.73 -1.56
N ALA A 244 -10.63 2.54 -0.93
CA ALA A 244 -10.21 1.34 -1.61
C ALA A 244 -11.20 0.92 -2.70
N ILE A 245 -10.68 0.38 -3.81
CA ILE A 245 -11.52 -0.10 -4.92
C ILE A 245 -12.42 -1.26 -4.49
N ARG A 246 -13.59 -1.40 -5.11
CA ARG A 246 -14.57 -2.46 -4.79
C ARG A 246 -13.99 -3.85 -4.88
N LEU A 247 -13.14 -4.09 -5.86
CA LEU A 247 -12.47 -5.37 -6.04
C LEU A 247 -11.67 -5.75 -4.79
N TRP A 248 -10.95 -4.79 -4.20
CA TRP A 248 -10.16 -5.01 -2.98
C TRP A 248 -11.04 -5.30 -1.76
N THR A 249 -12.06 -4.47 -1.54
CA THR A 249 -12.95 -4.63 -0.37
C THR A 249 -13.85 -5.86 -0.44
N ALA A 250 -14.00 -6.47 -1.61
CA ALA A 250 -14.83 -7.67 -1.83
C ALA A 250 -14.02 -8.98 -1.79
N THR A 251 -12.70 -8.93 -1.66
CA THR A 251 -11.80 -10.09 -1.77
C THR A 251 -10.87 -10.19 -0.55
N GLY A 252 -10.07 -11.24 -0.49
CA GLY A 252 -9.15 -11.50 0.62
C GLY A 252 -7.68 -11.50 0.19
N ASP A 253 -6.79 -11.75 1.14
CA ASP A 253 -5.33 -11.59 0.98
C ASP A 253 -4.76 -12.36 -0.23
N ALA A 254 -5.18 -13.61 -0.45
CA ALA A 254 -4.73 -14.41 -1.60
C ALA A 254 -5.21 -13.81 -2.93
N ASP A 255 -6.46 -13.31 -2.97
CA ASP A 255 -6.99 -12.63 -4.14
C ASP A 255 -6.25 -11.31 -4.39
N HIS A 256 -5.89 -10.56 -3.33
CA HIS A 256 -5.12 -9.32 -3.44
C HIS A 256 -3.75 -9.58 -4.11
N VAL A 257 -3.07 -10.66 -3.73
CA VAL A 257 -1.81 -11.07 -4.39
C VAL A 257 -2.04 -11.34 -5.88
N TRP A 258 -3.09 -12.10 -6.22
CA TRP A 258 -3.43 -12.39 -7.61
C TRP A 258 -3.80 -11.12 -8.40
N ILE A 259 -4.60 -10.23 -7.79
CA ILE A 259 -5.01 -8.95 -8.38
C ILE A 259 -3.79 -8.09 -8.71
N VAL A 260 -2.87 -7.89 -7.75
CA VAL A 260 -1.67 -7.08 -7.98
C VAL A 260 -0.72 -7.75 -9.00
N GLY A 261 -0.58 -9.08 -8.95
CA GLY A 261 0.14 -9.84 -9.97
C GLY A 261 -0.44 -9.63 -11.37
N SER A 262 -1.78 -9.59 -11.48
CA SER A 262 -2.47 -9.35 -12.74
C SER A 262 -2.17 -7.96 -13.33
N TYR A 263 -1.97 -6.94 -12.49
CA TYR A 263 -1.59 -5.61 -12.96
C TYR A 263 -0.24 -5.63 -13.69
N PHE A 264 0.75 -6.35 -13.16
CA PHE A 264 2.02 -6.56 -13.86
C PHE A 264 1.84 -7.33 -15.17
N HIS A 265 1.06 -8.43 -15.13
CA HIS A 265 0.88 -9.31 -16.29
C HIS A 265 0.20 -8.60 -17.46
N TYR A 266 -0.87 -7.84 -17.21
CA TYR A 266 -1.70 -7.25 -18.27
C TYR A 266 -1.30 -5.82 -18.67
N SER A 267 -0.57 -5.08 -17.84
CA SER A 267 -0.23 -3.68 -18.13
C SER A 267 0.67 -3.54 -19.37
N VAL A 268 1.71 -4.37 -19.46
CA VAL A 268 2.64 -4.41 -20.60
C VAL A 268 2.89 -5.87 -20.95
N PRO A 269 2.12 -6.47 -21.86
CA PRO A 269 2.26 -7.88 -22.19
C PRO A 269 3.70 -8.26 -22.55
N GLY A 270 4.28 -9.18 -21.77
CA GLY A 270 5.65 -9.62 -21.95
C GLY A 270 6.75 -8.65 -21.51
N GLY A 271 6.41 -7.43 -21.06
CA GLY A 271 7.38 -6.41 -20.65
C GLY A 271 7.97 -6.63 -19.25
N PHE A 272 7.17 -7.15 -18.33
CA PHE A 272 7.63 -7.57 -17.01
C PHE A 272 8.02 -9.05 -16.99
N THR A 273 8.86 -9.44 -16.03
CA THR A 273 9.02 -10.86 -15.64
C THR A 273 7.69 -11.39 -15.10
N GLU A 274 7.55 -12.72 -14.96
CA GLU A 274 6.43 -13.26 -14.19
C GLU A 274 6.45 -12.67 -12.78
N PRO A 275 5.29 -12.18 -12.28
CA PRO A 275 5.23 -11.58 -10.96
C PRO A 275 5.44 -12.64 -9.87
N GLY A 276 6.25 -12.30 -8.87
CA GLY A 276 6.44 -13.09 -7.66
C GLY A 276 5.77 -12.48 -6.44
N CYS A 277 5.61 -13.29 -5.40
CA CYS A 277 5.08 -12.84 -4.10
C CYS A 277 6.01 -13.27 -2.96
N LYS A 278 6.09 -12.41 -1.93
CA LYS A 278 6.68 -12.71 -0.62
C LYS A 278 5.68 -12.40 0.48
N ASP A 279 5.48 -13.37 1.35
CA ASP A 279 4.80 -13.17 2.64
C ASP A 279 5.86 -12.80 3.68
N ILE A 280 5.92 -11.52 4.01
CA ILE A 280 6.84 -10.98 5.03
C ILE A 280 6.14 -10.73 6.36
N THR A 281 4.96 -11.32 6.55
CA THR A 281 4.16 -11.18 7.77
C THR A 281 4.98 -11.58 9.00
N PRO A 282 5.11 -10.70 10.01
CA PRO A 282 5.88 -11.02 11.21
C PRO A 282 5.27 -12.18 12.00
N LYS A 283 6.10 -13.17 12.37
CA LYS A 283 5.70 -14.21 13.31
C LYS A 283 5.86 -13.67 14.73
N VAL A 284 4.75 -13.39 15.40
CA VAL A 284 4.73 -12.92 16.80
C VAL A 284 4.35 -14.06 17.74
N LEU A 285 5.00 -14.12 18.90
CA LEU A 285 4.72 -15.18 19.90
C LEU A 285 3.38 -14.95 20.61
N PHE A 286 2.99 -13.70 20.78
CA PHE A 286 1.74 -13.31 21.46
C PHE A 286 1.08 -12.16 20.72
N GLY A 287 -0.26 -12.14 20.72
CA GLY A 287 -1.05 -11.09 20.10
C GLY A 287 -1.26 -11.30 18.59
N ARG A 288 -1.57 -10.19 17.91
CA ARG A 288 -1.76 -10.14 16.44
C ARG A 288 -0.86 -9.05 15.90
N THR A 289 -0.47 -9.18 14.66
CA THR A 289 0.25 -8.17 13.88
C THR A 289 -0.43 -8.00 12.54
N ASP A 290 -0.23 -6.86 11.90
CA ASP A 290 -0.72 -6.64 10.55
C ASP A 290 0.03 -7.56 9.58
N PRO A 291 -0.67 -8.31 8.71
CA PRO A 291 -0.01 -9.08 7.67
C PRO A 291 0.67 -8.14 6.67
N MET A 292 1.75 -8.62 6.04
CA MET A 292 2.45 -7.87 5.01
C MET A 292 2.84 -8.78 3.86
N TYR A 293 2.39 -8.42 2.68
CA TYR A 293 2.65 -9.11 1.43
C TYR A 293 3.36 -8.18 0.47
N VAL A 294 4.27 -8.72 -0.35
CA VAL A 294 4.95 -7.97 -1.39
C VAL A 294 4.82 -8.72 -2.71
N VAL A 295 4.15 -8.09 -3.67
CA VAL A 295 4.12 -8.56 -5.06
C VAL A 295 5.10 -7.73 -5.88
N TYR A 296 5.92 -8.39 -6.69
CA TYR A 296 7.00 -7.72 -7.42
C TYR A 296 7.21 -8.33 -8.80
N ALA A 297 7.68 -7.50 -9.71
CA ALA A 297 8.18 -7.93 -11.01
C ALA A 297 9.25 -6.95 -11.52
N SER A 298 10.16 -7.46 -12.36
CA SER A 298 11.23 -6.67 -12.97
C SER A 298 10.88 -6.36 -14.42
N LYS A 299 11.28 -5.18 -14.90
CA LYS A 299 11.29 -4.88 -16.33
C LYS A 299 12.27 -5.80 -17.02
N LYS A 300 11.82 -6.55 -18.03
CA LYS A 300 12.72 -7.40 -18.81
C LYS A 300 13.80 -6.57 -19.47
N ALA A 301 15.01 -7.11 -19.50
CA ALA A 301 16.05 -6.59 -20.38
C ALA A 301 15.60 -6.77 -21.84
N ALA A 302 15.85 -5.77 -22.67
CA ALA A 302 15.54 -5.82 -24.09
C ALA A 302 16.46 -6.83 -24.80
#